data_cf4b1428364cdde25534c2e8f153f927
#
_entry.id   cf4b1428364cdde25534c2e8f153f927
#
_cell.length_a   1.000
_cell.length_b   1.000
_cell.length_c   1.000
_cell.angle_alpha   90.00
_cell.angle_beta   90.00
_cell.angle_gamma   90.00
#
_symmetry.space_group_name_H-M   'P 1'
#
loop_
_entity.id
_entity.type
_entity.pdbx_description
1 polymer ?
#
loop_
_entity_poly.entity_id
_entity_poly.type
_entity_poly.pdbx_seq_one_letter_code
_entity_poly.pdbx_strand_id
1 'polypeptide(L)'
;MRHVKTILLFALTSYICPSIAQESQNYIEFNDRKNIVHGVYLGIHAGYGEIEGKETYIGGLKIAYVANRKFEVGFVTKGLFSNQNISGIFSPDIADLAAVYSGLHVEPILFSKAKVNLSFPVLIGGGAMGYVNTNWDEEEAERYQEDQWDAIFVVEPGVNVLYNISRYVQLEMGVKYRFSSKAELSPDTITRINGFSAGFGVKMGVFNLGRNRYKKNIPNHE
;
A
#
# COMPACT_ATOMS: atom_id res chain seq x y z
N MET A 1 10.72 7.99 36.37
CA MET A 1 9.69 8.32 35.35
C MET A 1 9.77 7.47 34.08
N ARG A 2 10.88 6.85 33.76
CA ARG A 2 11.06 6.04 32.52
C ARG A 2 10.31 4.69 32.57
N HIS A 3 10.21 4.07 33.75
CA HIS A 3 9.54 2.76 33.94
C HIS A 3 8.01 2.83 34.00
N VAL A 4 7.44 3.98 34.36
CA VAL A 4 5.98 4.17 34.42
C VAL A 4 5.36 4.17 33.02
N LYS A 5 6.06 4.74 32.01
CA LYS A 5 5.60 4.74 30.60
C LYS A 5 5.60 3.34 30.01
N THR A 6 6.58 2.51 30.35
CA THR A 6 6.68 1.13 29.89
C THR A 6 5.60 0.23 30.51
N ILE A 7 5.29 0.42 31.79
CA ILE A 7 4.22 -0.31 32.49
C ILE A 7 2.85 0.09 31.92
N LEU A 8 2.64 1.37 31.62
CA LEU A 8 1.39 1.84 31.01
C LEU A 8 1.15 1.27 29.60
N LEU A 9 2.21 1.15 28.82
CA LEU A 9 2.16 0.54 27.48
C LEU A 9 1.82 -0.96 27.57
N PHE A 10 2.41 -1.66 28.55
CA PHE A 10 2.16 -3.09 28.77
C PHE A 10 0.74 -3.34 29.30
N ALA A 11 0.22 -2.46 30.17
CA ALA A 11 -1.15 -2.52 30.66
C ALA A 11 -2.18 -2.26 29.55
N LEU A 12 -1.89 -1.35 28.60
CA LEU A 12 -2.77 -1.05 27.47
C LEU A 12 -2.85 -2.23 26.48
N THR A 13 -1.74 -2.93 26.24
CA THR A 13 -1.72 -4.12 25.38
C THR A 13 -2.43 -5.32 26.00
N SER A 14 -2.41 -5.44 27.35
CA SER A 14 -3.10 -6.52 28.06
C SER A 14 -4.63 -6.37 28.06
N TYR A 15 -5.16 -5.15 27.92
CA TYR A 15 -6.61 -4.91 27.85
C TYR A 15 -7.22 -5.20 26.48
N ILE A 16 -6.41 -5.26 25.42
CA ILE A 16 -6.89 -5.51 24.06
C ILE A 16 -7.03 -7.01 23.75
N CYS A 17 -6.28 -7.87 24.44
CA CYS A 17 -6.30 -9.32 24.21
C CYS A 17 -7.57 -10.08 24.60
N PRO A 18 -8.32 -9.77 25.68
CA PRO A 18 -9.47 -10.60 26.03
C PRO A 18 -10.71 -10.40 25.18
N SER A 19 -10.82 -9.27 24.46
CA SER A 19 -12.00 -9.00 23.62
C SER A 19 -12.01 -9.77 22.29
N ILE A 20 -10.90 -10.34 21.88
CA ILE A 20 -10.78 -11.13 20.64
C ILE A 20 -11.06 -12.63 20.88
N ALA A 21 -10.96 -13.09 22.14
CA ALA A 21 -11.07 -14.51 22.48
C ALA A 21 -12.50 -15.00 22.76
N GLN A 22 -13.52 -14.14 22.71
CA GLN A 22 -14.88 -14.50 23.11
C GLN A 22 -15.91 -14.57 21.98
N GLU A 23 -15.54 -14.39 20.71
CA GLU A 23 -16.35 -14.80 19.56
C GLU A 23 -15.91 -16.17 19.03
N SER A 24 -15.91 -17.15 19.91
CA SER A 24 -15.83 -18.55 19.50
C SER A 24 -17.21 -19.04 19.14
N GLN A 25 -17.56 -19.06 17.88
CA GLN A 25 -18.43 -20.05 17.22
C GLN A 25 -18.56 -19.87 15.70
N ASN A 26 -17.68 -19.10 15.09
CA ASN A 26 -17.50 -19.20 13.66
C ASN A 26 -16.05 -19.59 13.36
N TYR A 27 -15.67 -20.80 13.73
CA TYR A 27 -14.51 -21.45 13.16
C TYR A 27 -14.78 -21.48 11.65
N ILE A 28 -14.05 -20.70 10.91
CA ILE A 28 -14.10 -20.79 9.43
C ILE A 28 -13.48 -22.13 9.11
N GLU A 29 -14.33 -23.15 8.91
CA GLU A 29 -13.87 -24.36 8.27
C GLU A 29 -13.27 -23.91 6.93
N PHE A 30 -11.96 -24.06 6.79
CA PHE A 30 -11.23 -23.79 5.54
C PHE A 30 -11.78 -24.59 4.35
N ASN A 31 -12.76 -25.44 4.58
CA ASN A 31 -13.37 -26.35 3.61
C ASN A 31 -14.82 -26.01 3.24
N ASP A 32 -15.42 -24.93 3.74
CA ASP A 32 -16.74 -24.50 3.27
C ASP A 32 -16.63 -23.78 1.90
N ARG A 33 -16.37 -24.59 0.87
CA ARG A 33 -16.34 -24.14 -0.54
C ARG A 33 -17.67 -23.57 -1.03
N LYS A 34 -18.75 -23.72 -0.27
CA LYS A 34 -20.10 -23.31 -0.69
C LYS A 34 -20.39 -21.82 -0.52
N ASN A 35 -19.63 -21.11 0.33
CA ASN A 35 -19.89 -19.73 0.70
C ASN A 35 -18.72 -18.76 0.44
N ILE A 36 -17.70 -19.17 -0.29
CA ILE A 36 -16.56 -18.31 -0.60
C ILE A 36 -16.97 -17.24 -1.60
N VAL A 37 -16.80 -16.00 -1.21
CA VAL A 37 -16.98 -14.82 -2.08
C VAL A 37 -15.61 -14.41 -2.60
N HIS A 38 -15.48 -14.37 -3.91
CA HIS A 38 -14.26 -14.01 -4.60
C HIS A 38 -14.40 -12.59 -5.18
N GLY A 39 -13.31 -11.85 -5.26
CA GLY A 39 -13.25 -10.58 -5.96
C GLY A 39 -11.91 -10.43 -6.70
N VAL A 40 -11.97 -9.66 -7.78
CA VAL A 40 -10.76 -9.21 -8.50
C VAL A 40 -10.98 -7.76 -8.89
N TYR A 41 -9.97 -6.93 -8.70
CA TYR A 41 -10.05 -5.53 -9.08
C TYR A 41 -8.72 -4.99 -9.58
N LEU A 42 -8.84 -3.87 -10.31
CA LEU A 42 -7.75 -2.95 -10.61
C LEU A 42 -7.91 -1.71 -9.72
N GLY A 43 -6.81 -1.22 -9.18
CA GLY A 43 -6.76 -0.01 -8.37
C GLY A 43 -5.77 1.00 -8.94
N ILE A 44 -6.15 2.27 -8.87
CA ILE A 44 -5.27 3.40 -9.14
C ILE A 44 -5.19 4.19 -7.84
N HIS A 45 -4.00 4.61 -7.47
CA HIS A 45 -3.82 5.44 -6.28
C HIS A 45 -2.86 6.60 -6.53
N ALA A 46 -3.11 7.68 -5.82
CA ALA A 46 -2.26 8.85 -5.76
C ALA A 46 -2.02 9.21 -4.30
N GLY A 47 -0.85 9.73 -4.00
CA GLY A 47 -0.48 10.11 -2.64
C GLY A 47 0.55 11.22 -2.61
N TYR A 48 0.65 11.82 -1.43
CA TYR A 48 1.62 12.84 -1.10
C TYR A 48 2.33 12.43 0.19
N GLY A 49 3.61 12.73 0.28
CA GLY A 49 4.42 12.41 1.44
C GLY A 49 5.70 13.20 1.49
N GLU A 50 6.62 12.73 2.32
CA GLU A 50 7.91 13.39 2.52
C GLU A 50 9.04 12.35 2.50
N ILE A 51 10.19 12.74 1.92
CA ILE A 51 11.47 12.06 2.02
C ILE A 51 12.50 13.09 2.44
N GLU A 52 13.20 12.87 3.57
CA GLU A 52 14.16 13.82 4.15
C GLU A 52 13.57 15.25 4.34
N GLY A 53 12.26 15.34 4.66
CA GLY A 53 11.55 16.60 4.82
C GLY A 53 11.22 17.34 3.51
N LYS A 54 11.37 16.69 2.36
CA LYS A 54 11.05 17.23 1.05
C LYS A 54 9.79 16.60 0.48
N GLU A 55 9.02 17.43 -0.22
CA GLU A 55 7.76 17.03 -0.85
C GLU A 55 7.94 15.89 -1.83
N THR A 56 7.07 14.89 -1.71
CA THR A 56 7.12 13.68 -2.52
C THR A 56 5.73 13.33 -3.03
N TYR A 57 5.61 13.20 -4.35
CA TYR A 57 4.40 12.77 -5.04
C TYR A 57 4.49 11.29 -5.36
N ILE A 58 3.40 10.56 -5.16
CA ILE A 58 3.36 9.12 -5.33
C ILE A 58 2.17 8.76 -6.20
N GLY A 59 2.39 7.96 -7.23
CA GLY A 59 1.36 7.38 -8.06
C GLY A 59 1.52 5.88 -8.15
N GLY A 60 0.44 5.13 -8.40
CA GLY A 60 0.60 3.70 -8.58
C GLY A 60 -0.63 2.96 -9.05
N LEU A 61 -0.39 1.73 -9.45
CA LEU A 61 -1.37 0.78 -9.94
C LEU A 61 -1.36 -0.47 -9.07
N LYS A 62 -2.53 -1.04 -8.84
CA LYS A 62 -2.72 -2.25 -8.05
C LYS A 62 -3.64 -3.22 -8.79
N ILE A 63 -3.26 -4.50 -8.83
CA ILE A 63 -4.15 -5.59 -9.20
C ILE A 63 -4.23 -6.56 -8.03
N ALA A 64 -5.43 -6.90 -7.59
CA ALA A 64 -5.57 -7.78 -6.44
C ALA A 64 -6.79 -8.69 -6.52
N TYR A 65 -6.63 -9.83 -5.86
CA TYR A 65 -7.68 -10.79 -5.56
C TYR A 65 -8.17 -10.59 -4.12
N VAL A 66 -9.47 -10.62 -3.93
CA VAL A 66 -10.13 -10.44 -2.64
C VAL A 66 -10.79 -11.74 -2.21
N ALA A 67 -10.35 -12.30 -1.09
CA ALA A 67 -10.91 -13.49 -0.48
C ALA A 67 -11.93 -13.11 0.60
N ASN A 68 -13.17 -13.59 0.47
CA ASN A 68 -14.24 -13.40 1.47
C ASN A 68 -14.48 -11.95 1.91
N ARG A 69 -14.08 -10.96 1.12
CA ARG A 69 -14.08 -9.53 1.46
C ARG A 69 -13.23 -9.18 2.70
N LYS A 70 -12.48 -10.14 3.24
CA LYS A 70 -11.71 -9.98 4.48
C LYS A 70 -10.23 -9.88 4.25
N PHE A 71 -9.76 -10.32 3.09
CA PHE A 71 -8.34 -10.38 2.81
C PHE A 71 -8.06 -10.15 1.33
N GLU A 72 -7.13 -9.28 1.03
CA GLU A 72 -6.65 -9.02 -0.33
C GLU A 72 -5.22 -9.51 -0.48
N VAL A 73 -4.95 -10.08 -1.64
CA VAL A 73 -3.59 -10.43 -2.10
C VAL A 73 -3.45 -9.92 -3.52
N GLY A 74 -2.37 -9.24 -3.81
CA GLY A 74 -2.17 -8.67 -5.13
C GLY A 74 -0.75 -8.25 -5.41
N PHE A 75 -0.63 -7.52 -6.49
CA PHE A 75 0.61 -6.91 -6.93
C PHE A 75 0.41 -5.40 -7.10
N VAL A 76 1.36 -4.62 -6.63
CA VAL A 76 1.33 -3.16 -6.68
C VAL A 76 2.62 -2.67 -7.31
N THR A 77 2.48 -1.69 -8.20
CA THR A 77 3.59 -0.90 -8.74
C THR A 77 3.38 0.55 -8.36
N LYS A 78 4.42 1.19 -7.85
CA LYS A 78 4.42 2.60 -7.47
C LYS A 78 5.59 3.33 -8.09
N GLY A 79 5.32 4.54 -8.55
CA GLY A 79 6.32 5.55 -8.87
C GLY A 79 6.26 6.67 -7.83
N LEU A 80 7.39 7.23 -7.49
CA LEU A 80 7.48 8.44 -6.70
C LEU A 80 8.44 9.43 -7.33
N PHE A 81 8.17 10.69 -7.06
CA PHE A 81 9.00 11.82 -7.44
C PHE A 81 9.10 12.78 -6.24
N SER A 82 10.32 13.17 -5.89
CA SER A 82 10.59 14.01 -4.72
C SER A 82 11.46 15.20 -5.09
N ASN A 83 10.98 16.40 -4.80
CA ASN A 83 11.65 17.68 -5.08
C ASN A 83 12.82 17.90 -4.11
N GLN A 84 13.96 17.28 -4.39
CA GLN A 84 15.13 17.34 -3.51
C GLN A 84 15.99 18.57 -3.76
N ASN A 85 15.99 19.09 -4.97
CA ASN A 85 16.79 20.27 -5.41
C ASN A 85 18.29 20.12 -5.09
N ILE A 86 18.87 18.98 -5.45
CA ILE A 86 20.30 18.68 -5.19
C ILE A 86 21.15 19.35 -6.27
N SER A 87 22.06 20.24 -5.84
CA SER A 87 23.00 20.90 -6.75
C SER A 87 24.24 20.04 -7.00
N GLY A 88 24.81 20.14 -8.21
CA GLY A 88 26.11 19.55 -8.52
C GLY A 88 26.10 18.15 -9.13
N ILE A 89 24.93 17.55 -9.31
CA ILE A 89 24.79 16.26 -10.03
C ILE A 89 24.73 16.53 -11.53
N PHE A 90 23.84 17.42 -11.94
CA PHE A 90 23.69 17.87 -13.33
C PHE A 90 24.05 19.36 -13.41
N SER A 91 25.32 19.71 -13.51
CA SER A 91 25.72 21.13 -13.58
C SER A 91 25.47 21.68 -15.00
N PRO A 92 24.73 22.81 -15.16
CA PRO A 92 24.27 23.76 -14.11
C PRO A 92 22.93 23.40 -13.44
N ASP A 93 22.31 22.27 -13.76
CA ASP A 93 20.96 21.90 -13.39
C ASP A 93 20.85 21.31 -11.98
N ILE A 94 19.61 21.26 -11.49
CA ILE A 94 19.23 20.69 -10.19
C ILE A 94 18.74 19.26 -10.41
N ALA A 95 19.12 18.36 -9.51
CA ALA A 95 18.63 16.99 -9.50
C ALA A 95 17.52 16.79 -8.49
N ASP A 96 16.51 16.06 -8.88
CA ASP A 96 15.44 15.55 -8.03
C ASP A 96 15.54 14.02 -7.89
N LEU A 97 14.81 13.45 -6.94
CA LEU A 97 14.82 12.03 -6.69
C LEU A 97 13.59 11.37 -7.31
N ALA A 98 13.82 10.33 -8.10
CA ALA A 98 12.75 9.45 -8.58
C ALA A 98 12.98 8.01 -8.10
N ALA A 99 11.91 7.27 -7.88
CA ALA A 99 11.99 5.84 -7.68
C ALA A 99 10.76 5.13 -8.23
N VAL A 100 10.97 3.89 -8.65
CA VAL A 100 9.90 2.97 -9.05
C VAL A 100 10.11 1.65 -8.33
N TYR A 101 9.08 1.16 -7.67
CA TYR A 101 9.12 -0.13 -6.98
C TYR A 101 7.82 -0.90 -7.14
N SER A 102 7.94 -2.21 -7.11
CA SER A 102 6.83 -3.13 -7.28
C SER A 102 6.94 -4.27 -6.27
N GLY A 103 5.83 -4.86 -5.89
CA GLY A 103 5.87 -5.97 -4.96
C GLY A 103 4.53 -6.62 -4.68
N LEU A 104 4.60 -7.64 -3.84
CA LEU A 104 3.43 -8.31 -3.30
C LEU A 104 2.73 -7.39 -2.29
N HIS A 105 1.42 -7.38 -2.38
CA HIS A 105 0.54 -6.63 -1.52
C HIS A 105 -0.39 -7.57 -0.80
N VAL A 106 -0.48 -7.43 0.52
CA VAL A 106 -1.43 -8.14 1.37
C VAL A 106 -2.19 -7.12 2.22
N GLU A 107 -3.50 -7.29 2.34
CA GLU A 107 -4.35 -6.31 3.02
C GLU A 107 -5.50 -7.02 3.76
N PRO A 108 -5.37 -7.30 5.06
CA PRO A 108 -6.49 -7.73 5.89
C PRO A 108 -7.51 -6.61 6.06
N ILE A 109 -8.81 -6.94 5.96
CA ILE A 109 -9.93 -6.00 5.98
C ILE A 109 -10.84 -6.33 7.15
N LEU A 110 -11.03 -5.36 8.03
CA LEU A 110 -11.98 -5.42 9.14
C LEU A 110 -13.32 -4.78 8.73
N PHE A 111 -14.38 -5.17 9.40
CA PHE A 111 -15.74 -4.67 9.16
C PHE A 111 -16.23 -4.82 7.71
N SER A 112 -15.82 -5.89 7.05
CA SER A 112 -16.03 -6.11 5.61
C SER A 112 -17.49 -6.16 5.14
N LYS A 113 -18.46 -6.23 6.05
CA LYS A 113 -19.90 -6.16 5.78
C LYS A 113 -20.47 -4.73 5.86
N ALA A 114 -19.71 -3.79 6.43
CA ALA A 114 -20.13 -2.40 6.57
C ALA A 114 -19.91 -1.63 5.27
N LYS A 115 -20.48 -0.43 5.19
CA LYS A 115 -20.27 0.49 4.08
C LYS A 115 -18.86 1.11 4.12
N VAL A 116 -18.35 1.29 5.34
CA VAL A 116 -17.00 1.75 5.63
C VAL A 116 -16.24 0.59 6.27
N ASN A 117 -15.07 0.30 5.76
CA ASN A 117 -14.19 -0.78 6.26
C ASN A 117 -12.85 -0.18 6.69
N LEU A 118 -12.15 -0.86 7.58
CA LEU A 118 -10.78 -0.56 7.97
C LEU A 118 -9.87 -1.65 7.43
N SER A 119 -8.71 -1.29 6.89
CA SER A 119 -7.75 -2.26 6.39
C SER A 119 -6.30 -1.91 6.71
N PHE A 120 -5.45 -2.92 6.67
CA PHE A 120 -4.04 -2.81 7.03
C PHE A 120 -3.18 -3.36 5.90
N PRO A 121 -2.93 -2.55 4.87
CA PRO A 121 -2.09 -2.95 3.75
C PRO A 121 -0.63 -3.10 4.16
N VAL A 122 0.04 -4.09 3.60
CA VAL A 122 1.49 -4.23 3.64
C VAL A 122 1.96 -4.56 2.23
N LEU A 123 2.86 -3.74 1.69
CA LEU A 123 3.58 -4.02 0.44
C LEU A 123 4.99 -4.47 0.79
N ILE A 124 5.45 -5.52 0.14
CA ILE A 124 6.83 -6.03 0.24
C ILE A 124 7.33 -6.25 -1.18
N GLY A 125 8.40 -5.57 -1.54
CA GLY A 125 8.91 -5.64 -2.91
C GLY A 125 10.26 -4.99 -3.10
N GLY A 126 10.58 -4.71 -4.34
CA GLY A 126 11.83 -4.07 -4.74
C GLY A 126 11.63 -3.17 -5.95
N GLY A 127 12.66 -2.42 -6.23
CA GLY A 127 12.67 -1.49 -7.35
C GLY A 127 14.01 -0.80 -7.48
N ALA A 128 13.99 0.38 -8.06
CA ALA A 128 15.16 1.22 -8.21
C ALA A 128 14.85 2.66 -7.84
N MET A 129 15.83 3.37 -7.33
CA MET A 129 15.80 4.82 -7.11
C MET A 129 17.00 5.48 -7.76
N GLY A 130 16.85 6.73 -8.13
CA GLY A 130 17.93 7.47 -8.78
C GLY A 130 17.65 8.95 -8.87
N TYR A 131 18.67 9.70 -9.27
CA TYR A 131 18.55 11.11 -9.54
C TYR A 131 18.08 11.37 -10.96
N VAL A 132 17.19 12.34 -11.12
CA VAL A 132 16.66 12.76 -12.43
C VAL A 132 16.81 14.27 -12.58
N ASN A 133 17.12 14.69 -13.81
CA ASN A 133 17.12 16.11 -14.16
C ASN A 133 15.68 16.58 -14.38
N THR A 134 15.33 17.75 -13.83
CA THR A 134 13.99 18.32 -13.98
C THR A 134 13.85 19.18 -15.25
N ASN A 135 14.96 19.57 -15.87
CA ASN A 135 14.95 20.33 -17.12
C ASN A 135 14.73 19.37 -18.30
N TRP A 136 13.54 19.42 -18.88
CA TRP A 136 13.07 18.57 -19.99
C TRP A 136 13.49 19.09 -21.37
N ASP A 137 14.65 19.72 -21.52
CA ASP A 137 15.15 20.12 -22.83
C ASP A 137 15.59 18.86 -23.61
N GLU A 138 14.94 18.63 -24.75
CA GLU A 138 15.00 17.40 -25.55
C GLU A 138 16.41 17.00 -26.03
N GLU A 139 17.39 17.91 -26.01
CA GLU A 139 18.75 17.63 -26.48
C GLU A 139 19.66 16.96 -25.43
N GLU A 140 19.26 16.87 -24.15
CA GLU A 140 20.07 16.32 -23.07
C GLU A 140 19.62 14.94 -22.56
N ALA A 141 18.61 14.33 -23.15
CA ALA A 141 18.10 13.01 -22.77
C ALA A 141 19.15 11.87 -22.89
N GLU A 142 20.24 12.08 -23.59
CA GLU A 142 21.31 11.10 -23.80
C GLU A 142 22.33 11.00 -22.63
N ARG A 143 22.21 11.84 -21.61
CA ARG A 143 23.15 11.85 -20.46
C ARG A 143 22.64 11.13 -19.22
N TYR A 144 21.71 10.22 -19.33
CA TYR A 144 21.40 9.30 -18.23
C TYR A 144 22.57 8.32 -18.05
N GLN A 145 23.50 8.66 -17.17
CA GLN A 145 24.54 7.74 -16.76
C GLN A 145 23.89 6.62 -15.93
N GLU A 146 24.12 5.36 -16.29
CA GLU A 146 23.63 4.18 -15.56
C GLU A 146 24.02 4.19 -14.06
N ASP A 147 25.08 4.88 -13.69
CA ASP A 147 25.61 5.00 -12.32
C ASP A 147 24.74 5.84 -11.37
N GLN A 148 23.61 6.41 -11.83
CA GLN A 148 22.74 7.26 -11.00
C GLN A 148 21.50 6.51 -10.47
N TRP A 149 21.37 5.23 -10.76
CA TRP A 149 20.27 4.39 -10.30
C TRP A 149 20.80 3.20 -9.50
N ASP A 150 20.14 2.92 -8.37
CA ASP A 150 20.47 1.77 -7.55
C ASP A 150 19.22 1.01 -7.12
N ALA A 151 19.40 -0.29 -6.89
CA ALA A 151 18.34 -1.19 -6.51
C ALA A 151 17.96 -1.03 -5.03
N ILE A 152 16.67 -1.04 -4.75
CA ILE A 152 16.15 -0.94 -3.40
C ILE A 152 15.16 -2.06 -3.09
N PHE A 153 15.16 -2.49 -1.84
CA PHE A 153 14.09 -3.28 -1.25
C PHE A 153 13.18 -2.39 -0.43
N VAL A 154 11.86 -2.59 -0.53
CA VAL A 154 10.85 -1.75 0.11
C VAL A 154 9.86 -2.58 0.90
N VAL A 155 9.56 -2.14 2.13
CA VAL A 155 8.44 -2.61 2.94
C VAL A 155 7.57 -1.41 3.30
N GLU A 156 6.29 -1.46 2.96
CA GLU A 156 5.38 -0.33 3.18
C GLU A 156 4.09 -0.80 3.88
N PRO A 157 4.09 -0.82 5.22
CA PRO A 157 2.86 -0.98 6.01
C PRO A 157 2.01 0.29 6.00
N GLY A 158 0.70 0.12 6.22
CA GLY A 158 -0.23 1.24 6.29
C GLY A 158 -1.54 0.93 6.98
N VAL A 159 -2.38 1.95 7.03
CA VAL A 159 -3.76 1.88 7.50
C VAL A 159 -4.64 2.60 6.51
N ASN A 160 -5.68 1.93 6.00
CA ASN A 160 -6.63 2.50 5.06
C ASN A 160 -8.05 2.45 5.61
N VAL A 161 -8.83 3.44 5.23
CA VAL A 161 -10.28 3.44 5.30
C VAL A 161 -10.80 3.17 3.89
N LEU A 162 -11.66 2.16 3.76
CA LEU A 162 -12.28 1.77 2.52
C LEU A 162 -13.75 2.14 2.52
N TYR A 163 -14.23 2.82 1.48
CA TYR A 163 -15.61 3.20 1.32
C TYR A 163 -16.23 2.51 0.10
N ASN A 164 -17.23 1.67 0.34
CA ASN A 164 -17.93 0.92 -0.70
C ASN A 164 -18.99 1.79 -1.38
N ILE A 165 -18.69 2.37 -2.54
CA ILE A 165 -19.65 3.14 -3.33
C ILE A 165 -20.67 2.21 -3.96
N SER A 166 -20.18 1.15 -4.61
CA SER A 166 -21.02 0.16 -5.29
C SER A 166 -20.39 -1.24 -5.19
N ARG A 167 -21.04 -2.22 -5.81
CA ARG A 167 -20.45 -3.58 -5.93
C ARG A 167 -19.25 -3.65 -6.86
N TYR A 168 -18.96 -2.57 -7.60
CA TYR A 168 -17.86 -2.53 -8.57
C TYR A 168 -16.80 -1.47 -8.23
N VAL A 169 -17.14 -0.51 -7.36
CA VAL A 169 -16.27 0.64 -7.05
C VAL A 169 -16.13 0.79 -5.54
N GLN A 170 -14.89 0.84 -5.08
CA GLN A 170 -14.52 1.12 -3.71
C GLN A 170 -13.46 2.23 -3.70
N LEU A 171 -13.62 3.20 -2.83
CA LEU A 171 -12.61 4.21 -2.54
C LEU A 171 -11.70 3.73 -1.41
N GLU A 172 -10.45 4.08 -1.51
CA GLU A 172 -9.42 3.84 -0.51
C GLU A 172 -8.82 5.19 -0.10
N MET A 173 -8.67 5.44 1.19
CA MET A 173 -7.94 6.58 1.73
C MET A 173 -7.11 6.10 2.92
N GLY A 174 -5.85 6.51 3.03
CA GLY A 174 -5.04 6.04 4.14
C GLY A 174 -3.67 6.68 4.24
N VAL A 175 -2.96 6.23 5.27
CA VAL A 175 -1.59 6.61 5.56
C VAL A 175 -0.71 5.39 5.54
N LYS A 176 0.51 5.55 5.03
CA LYS A 176 1.50 4.49 4.88
C LYS A 176 2.85 5.00 5.31
N TYR A 177 3.67 4.11 5.85
CA TYR A 177 5.07 4.42 6.10
C TYR A 177 5.94 3.50 5.25
N ARG A 178 6.88 4.07 4.53
CA ARG A 178 7.78 3.33 3.66
C ARG A 178 9.13 3.16 4.33
N PHE A 179 9.59 1.92 4.40
CA PHE A 179 10.95 1.55 4.74
C PHE A 179 11.66 1.08 3.48
N SER A 180 12.88 1.56 3.24
CA SER A 180 13.72 1.07 2.15
C SER A 180 15.07 0.59 2.66
N SER A 181 15.70 -0.30 1.90
CA SER A 181 17.12 -0.57 2.04
C SER A 181 17.94 0.69 1.74
N LYS A 182 19.22 0.66 2.05
CA LYS A 182 20.16 1.67 1.56
C LYS A 182 20.34 1.51 0.07
N ALA A 183 20.47 2.63 -0.64
CA ALA A 183 20.96 2.73 -2.00
C ALA A 183 22.31 3.45 -2.00
N GLU A 184 23.19 3.09 -2.93
CA GLU A 184 24.51 3.68 -3.12
C GLU A 184 24.46 4.59 -4.36
N LEU A 185 23.99 5.82 -4.18
CA LEU A 185 23.92 6.83 -5.24
C LEU A 185 25.14 7.75 -5.16
N SER A 186 25.58 8.27 -6.30
CA SER A 186 26.64 9.27 -6.35
C SER A 186 26.05 10.62 -6.81
N PRO A 187 26.15 11.71 -5.99
CA PRO A 187 26.67 11.75 -4.62
C PRO A 187 25.75 11.07 -3.59
N ASP A 188 26.33 10.60 -2.50
CA ASP A 188 25.65 9.88 -1.42
C ASP A 188 24.87 10.87 -0.51
N THR A 189 23.96 11.64 -1.12
CA THR A 189 23.15 12.63 -0.42
C THR A 189 21.89 11.99 0.17
N ILE A 190 21.24 11.10 -0.60
CA ILE A 190 20.04 10.39 -0.19
C ILE A 190 20.29 8.90 -0.32
N THR A 191 20.31 8.21 0.80
CA THR A 191 20.58 6.76 0.84
C THR A 191 19.32 5.93 1.01
N ARG A 192 18.19 6.53 1.36
CA ARG A 192 16.92 5.83 1.62
C ARG A 192 15.73 6.68 1.22
N ILE A 193 14.66 6.03 0.78
CA ILE A 193 13.38 6.67 0.51
C ILE A 193 12.35 6.50 1.64
N ASN A 194 12.83 6.41 2.88
CA ASN A 194 11.94 6.26 4.04
C ASN A 194 11.04 7.50 4.21
N GLY A 195 9.80 7.28 4.60
CA GLY A 195 8.91 8.41 4.86
C GLY A 195 7.44 8.04 5.02
N PHE A 196 6.70 8.96 5.60
CA PHE A 196 5.24 8.89 5.65
C PHE A 196 4.63 9.35 4.33
N SER A 197 3.50 8.78 4.00
CA SER A 197 2.66 9.23 2.89
C SER A 197 1.20 9.08 3.25
N ALA A 198 0.38 10.02 2.79
CA ALA A 198 -1.06 9.95 2.81
C ALA A 198 -1.55 9.93 1.36
N GLY A 199 -2.65 9.22 1.11
CA GLY A 199 -3.13 9.14 -0.26
C GLY A 199 -4.55 8.60 -0.35
N PHE A 200 -5.05 8.64 -1.55
CA PHE A 200 -6.35 8.09 -1.92
C PHE A 200 -6.22 7.19 -3.15
N GLY A 201 -7.17 6.29 -3.30
CA GLY A 201 -7.24 5.39 -4.44
C GLY A 201 -8.66 5.02 -4.80
N VAL A 202 -8.80 4.52 -6.00
CA VAL A 202 -10.05 3.98 -6.53
C VAL A 202 -9.80 2.54 -6.94
N LYS A 203 -10.55 1.61 -6.36
CA LYS A 203 -10.55 0.20 -6.72
C LYS A 203 -11.77 -0.08 -7.60
N MET A 204 -11.56 -0.61 -8.79
CA MET A 204 -12.61 -0.94 -9.76
C MET A 204 -12.55 -2.42 -10.10
N GLY A 205 -13.63 -3.14 -9.88
CA GLY A 205 -13.65 -4.58 -10.13
C GLY A 205 -14.91 -5.27 -9.66
N VAL A 206 -14.84 -6.57 -9.52
CA VAL A 206 -15.94 -7.39 -9.03
C VAL A 206 -15.58 -7.92 -7.65
N PHE A 207 -16.17 -7.36 -6.60
CA PHE A 207 -15.87 -7.74 -5.22
C PHE A 207 -16.74 -8.87 -4.67
N ASN A 208 -17.61 -9.46 -5.48
CA ASN A 208 -18.69 -10.34 -5.02
C ASN A 208 -19.02 -11.47 -6.02
N LEU A 209 -18.02 -12.11 -6.57
CA LEU A 209 -18.20 -13.29 -7.41
C LEU A 209 -18.59 -14.48 -6.53
N GLY A 210 -19.71 -15.11 -6.79
CA GLY A 210 -20.11 -16.37 -6.13
C GLY A 210 -21.34 -16.30 -5.23
N ARG A 211 -21.90 -15.13 -4.97
CA ARG A 211 -22.93 -14.96 -3.93
C ARG A 211 -24.30 -15.57 -4.20
N ASN A 212 -24.67 -16.04 -5.37
CA ASN A 212 -26.06 -16.43 -5.65
C ASN A 212 -26.27 -17.72 -6.44
N ARG A 213 -25.28 -18.57 -6.61
CA ARG A 213 -25.50 -19.80 -7.38
C ARG A 213 -26.36 -20.86 -6.68
N TYR A 214 -26.53 -20.79 -5.35
CA TYR A 214 -27.18 -21.83 -4.57
C TYR A 214 -28.48 -21.42 -3.86
N LYS A 215 -28.89 -20.14 -3.87
CA LYS A 215 -30.15 -19.71 -3.26
C LYS A 215 -31.39 -19.95 -4.13
N LYS A 216 -31.23 -20.44 -5.36
CA LYS A 216 -32.33 -20.57 -6.31
C LYS A 216 -33.09 -21.89 -6.20
N ASN A 217 -32.63 -22.85 -5.40
CA ASN A 217 -33.21 -24.20 -5.34
C ASN A 217 -33.43 -24.71 -3.91
N ILE A 218 -33.92 -23.88 -2.98
CA ILE A 218 -34.50 -24.41 -1.76
C ILE A 218 -36.02 -24.42 -2.01
N PRO A 219 -36.66 -25.57 -2.19
CA PRO A 219 -38.12 -25.65 -2.21
C PRO A 219 -38.63 -25.19 -0.85
N ASN A 220 -39.61 -24.28 -0.84
CA ASN A 220 -40.35 -23.99 0.37
C ASN A 220 -41.08 -25.29 0.73
N HIS A 221 -40.66 -25.96 1.77
CA HIS A 221 -41.48 -26.98 2.41
C HIS A 221 -42.50 -26.25 3.26
N GLU A 222 -43.74 -26.24 2.80
CA GLU A 222 -44.93 -26.02 3.60
C GLU A 222 -45.09 -27.12 4.65
#